data_655bae950fc79425b95473f2588c100a
#
_entry.id   655bae950fc79425b95473f2588c100a
#
_cell.length_a   1.000
_cell.length_b   1.000
_cell.length_c   1.000
_cell.angle_alpha   90.00
_cell.angle_beta   90.00
_cell.angle_gamma   90.00
#
_symmetry.space_group_name_H-M   'P 1'
#
loop_
_entity.id
_entity.type
_entity.pdbx_description
1 polymer ?
#
loop_
_entity_poly.entity_id
_entity_poly.type
_entity_poly.pdbx_seq_one_letter_code
_entity_poly.pdbx_strand_id
1 'polypeptide(L)'
;GREDESYFQRRPKGDGTGGLITKQEVRAVSLARLQLRTDSIVWDIGAGSGSVGLEAARLCRHGHVFAIEKNAADVDIIRQNHDAFGVANYTLVHDRAPSGMQAWPDPDAVFVGGSGRELAELIRLILRRLRPGGHLVMNFVTLENLATALETLKAMAEDAGKTAADAEKTSADAEKPAADAEKPAADAASPARAGSQTSPAHEPALASS
;
A
#
# COMPACT_ATOMS: atom_id res chain seq x y z
N GLY A 1 -11.39 8.22 22.50
CA GLY A 1 -11.22 9.31 21.56
C GLY A 1 -11.35 10.67 22.24
N ARG A 2 -10.85 11.68 21.60
CA ARG A 2 -10.93 13.05 22.09
C ARG A 2 -12.29 13.64 21.69
N GLU A 3 -12.89 14.43 22.57
CA GLU A 3 -14.17 15.13 22.29
C GLU A 3 -14.00 16.12 21.14
N ASP A 4 -15.06 16.33 20.35
CA ASP A 4 -15.03 17.21 19.16
C ASP A 4 -14.71 18.66 19.52
N GLU A 5 -15.17 19.12 20.69
CA GLU A 5 -14.96 20.48 21.23
C GLU A 5 -13.48 20.75 21.56
N SER A 6 -12.66 19.73 21.70
CA SER A 6 -11.22 19.88 21.97
C SER A 6 -10.39 20.13 20.72
N TYR A 7 -11.01 20.17 19.54
CA TYR A 7 -10.37 20.52 18.26
C TYR A 7 -10.79 21.90 17.77
N PHE A 8 -9.84 22.64 17.21
CA PHE A 8 -10.16 23.80 16.40
C PHE A 8 -10.90 23.35 15.13
N GLN A 9 -11.93 24.09 14.75
CA GLN A 9 -12.77 23.78 13.58
C GLN A 9 -13.07 25.07 12.83
N ARG A 10 -13.27 24.97 11.51
CA ARG A 10 -13.83 26.05 10.74
C ARG A 10 -15.28 26.28 11.20
N ARG A 11 -15.61 27.51 11.63
CA ARG A 11 -16.98 27.85 12.05
C ARG A 11 -17.93 27.69 10.85
N PRO A 12 -19.10 27.06 11.00
CA PRO A 12 -20.06 26.98 9.93
C PRO A 12 -20.48 28.43 9.54
N LYS A 13 -20.46 28.72 8.26
CA LYS A 13 -21.22 29.85 7.75
C LYS A 13 -22.68 29.43 7.85
N GLY A 14 -23.45 29.98 8.76
CA GLY A 14 -24.88 29.94 9.02
C GLY A 14 -25.87 28.99 8.31
N ASP A 15 -25.41 28.02 7.56
CA ASP A 15 -26.17 27.11 6.69
C ASP A 15 -26.38 25.70 7.30
N GLY A 16 -26.05 25.51 8.57
CA GLY A 16 -26.24 24.24 9.26
C GLY A 16 -25.28 23.11 8.86
N THR A 17 -24.37 23.33 7.92
CA THR A 17 -23.30 22.38 7.63
C THR A 17 -22.22 22.52 8.71
N GLY A 18 -22.22 21.59 9.65
CA GLY A 18 -21.26 21.55 10.76
C GLY A 18 -19.82 21.54 10.25
N GLY A 19 -18.89 22.02 11.07
CA GLY A 19 -17.47 22.11 10.75
C GLY A 19 -16.89 20.82 10.18
N LEU A 20 -15.76 20.92 9.46
CA LEU A 20 -15.09 19.84 8.76
C LEU A 20 -14.39 18.84 9.70
N ILE A 21 -14.99 18.54 10.84
CA ILE A 21 -14.48 17.52 11.75
C ILE A 21 -15.19 16.19 11.52
N THR A 22 -14.43 15.10 11.46
CA THR A 22 -15.00 13.77 11.58
C THR A 22 -15.52 13.63 13.01
N LYS A 23 -16.84 13.45 13.16
CA LYS A 23 -17.49 13.32 14.45
C LYS A 23 -16.87 12.21 15.30
N GLN A 24 -16.89 12.39 16.63
CA GLN A 24 -16.19 11.49 17.56
C GLN A 24 -16.54 10.03 17.34
N GLU A 25 -17.82 9.69 17.17
CA GLU A 25 -18.27 8.32 16.94
C GLU A 25 -17.73 7.75 15.64
N VAL A 26 -17.80 8.53 14.55
CA VAL A 26 -17.29 8.14 13.23
C VAL A 26 -15.76 8.02 13.27
N ARG A 27 -15.08 8.93 13.98
CA ARG A 27 -13.63 8.90 14.17
C ARG A 27 -13.21 7.65 14.96
N ALA A 28 -13.91 7.32 16.03
CA ALA A 28 -13.64 6.12 16.83
C ALA A 28 -13.76 4.83 15.99
N VAL A 29 -14.83 4.73 15.18
CA VAL A 29 -15.02 3.59 14.26
C VAL A 29 -13.92 3.57 13.20
N SER A 30 -13.58 4.72 12.59
CA SER A 30 -12.55 4.83 11.57
C SER A 30 -11.19 4.37 12.11
N LEU A 31 -10.79 4.85 13.28
CA LEU A 31 -9.53 4.46 13.92
C LEU A 31 -9.50 2.96 14.27
N ALA A 32 -10.61 2.40 14.76
CA ALA A 32 -10.71 0.96 15.01
C ALA A 32 -10.56 0.13 13.73
N ARG A 33 -11.14 0.60 12.61
CA ARG A 33 -11.06 -0.09 11.30
C ARG A 33 -9.70 0.03 10.63
N LEU A 34 -8.91 1.03 10.93
CA LEU A 34 -7.54 1.18 10.43
C LEU A 34 -6.57 0.14 11.01
N GLN A 35 -6.93 -0.57 12.08
CA GLN A 35 -6.12 -1.65 12.69
C GLN A 35 -4.67 -1.22 12.94
N LEU A 36 -4.48 -0.03 13.52
CA LEU A 36 -3.17 0.60 13.70
C LEU A 36 -2.30 -0.18 14.69
N ARG A 37 -1.03 -0.33 14.33
CA ARG A 37 0.05 -0.79 15.21
C ARG A 37 0.89 0.41 15.64
N THR A 38 1.71 0.22 16.66
CA THR A 38 2.57 1.30 17.19
C THR A 38 3.60 1.81 16.17
N ASP A 39 3.95 1.02 15.18
CA ASP A 39 4.92 1.30 14.12
C ASP A 39 4.29 1.59 12.74
N SER A 40 2.96 1.68 12.65
CA SER A 40 2.27 1.87 11.38
C SER A 40 2.65 3.19 10.70
N ILE A 41 2.82 3.12 9.38
CA ILE A 41 2.82 4.27 8.49
C ILE A 41 1.39 4.52 8.02
N VAL A 42 0.89 5.72 8.25
CA VAL A 42 -0.50 6.09 8.00
C VAL A 42 -0.58 7.25 7.03
N TRP A 43 -1.48 7.18 6.07
CA TRP A 43 -1.87 8.31 5.24
C TRP A 43 -3.23 8.84 5.66
N ASP A 44 -3.33 10.15 5.85
CA ASP A 44 -4.57 10.89 6.15
C ASP A 44 -4.87 11.86 5.00
N ILE A 45 -5.78 11.46 4.11
CA ILE A 45 -6.05 12.15 2.86
C ILE A 45 -7.35 12.94 2.98
N GLY A 46 -7.26 14.26 2.70
CA GLY A 46 -8.35 15.19 2.96
C GLY A 46 -8.53 15.36 4.47
N ALA A 47 -7.46 15.74 5.14
CA ALA A 47 -7.34 15.69 6.60
C ALA A 47 -8.31 16.63 7.34
N GLY A 48 -8.87 17.66 6.69
CA GLY A 48 -9.87 18.56 7.26
C GLY A 48 -9.37 19.30 8.50
N SER A 49 -9.85 18.92 9.68
CA SER A 49 -9.34 19.45 10.96
C SER A 49 -8.09 18.72 11.48
N GLY A 50 -7.68 17.63 10.83
CA GLY A 50 -6.59 16.78 11.27
C GLY A 50 -6.95 15.81 12.39
N SER A 51 -8.21 15.74 12.82
CA SER A 51 -8.61 14.99 14.01
C SER A 51 -8.31 13.50 13.93
N VAL A 52 -8.51 12.86 12.77
CA VAL A 52 -8.23 11.43 12.57
C VAL A 52 -6.73 11.17 12.59
N GLY A 53 -5.97 11.90 11.77
CA GLY A 53 -4.52 11.72 11.66
C GLY A 53 -3.77 12.03 12.96
N LEU A 54 -4.19 13.04 13.71
CA LEU A 54 -3.57 13.40 14.99
C LEU A 54 -3.83 12.34 16.07
N GLU A 55 -5.05 11.77 16.14
CA GLU A 55 -5.32 10.62 17.03
C GLU A 55 -4.56 9.38 16.56
N ALA A 56 -4.48 9.13 15.25
CA ALA A 56 -3.68 8.04 14.69
C ALA A 56 -2.19 8.17 15.09
N ALA A 57 -1.63 9.39 15.03
CA ALA A 57 -0.23 9.63 15.42
C ALA A 57 0.06 9.24 16.87
N ARG A 58 -0.90 9.43 17.79
CA ARG A 58 -0.77 8.97 19.18
C ARG A 58 -0.78 7.44 19.32
N LEU A 59 -1.53 6.77 18.45
CA LEU A 59 -1.58 5.30 18.44
C LEU A 59 -0.33 4.71 17.79
N CYS A 60 0.22 5.35 16.76
CA CYS A 60 1.40 4.92 16.02
C CYS A 60 2.67 5.63 16.50
N ARG A 61 2.95 5.62 17.80
CA ARG A 61 4.03 6.42 18.40
C ARG A 61 5.45 6.10 17.92
N HIS A 62 5.65 4.96 17.28
CA HIS A 62 6.90 4.54 16.63
C HIS A 62 6.79 4.54 15.10
N GLY A 63 5.63 4.85 14.57
CA GLY A 63 5.35 5.05 13.16
C GLY A 63 5.25 6.52 12.80
N HIS A 64 4.55 6.82 11.71
CA HIS A 64 4.39 8.20 11.24
C HIS A 64 3.07 8.38 10.50
N VAL A 65 2.46 9.56 10.62
CA VAL A 65 1.28 9.96 9.87
C VAL A 65 1.67 11.03 8.85
N PHE A 66 1.33 10.77 7.59
CA PHE A 66 1.46 11.72 6.50
C PHE A 66 0.06 12.21 6.11
N ALA A 67 -0.19 13.50 6.29
CA ALA A 67 -1.47 14.13 6.03
C ALA A 67 -1.39 15.10 4.86
N ILE A 68 -2.46 15.18 4.07
CA ILE A 68 -2.58 16.11 2.96
C ILE A 68 -3.94 16.79 3.00
N GLU A 69 -3.92 18.12 2.82
CA GLU A 69 -5.11 18.95 2.74
C GLU A 69 -4.93 20.05 1.67
N LYS A 70 -5.94 20.22 0.81
CA LYS A 70 -5.91 21.19 -0.28
C LYS A 70 -6.36 22.59 0.12
N ASN A 71 -7.18 22.71 1.16
CA ASN A 71 -7.78 23.95 1.58
C ASN A 71 -6.87 24.70 2.57
N ALA A 72 -6.39 25.88 2.24
CA ALA A 72 -5.49 26.66 3.07
C ALA A 72 -6.04 26.96 4.47
N ALA A 73 -7.35 27.25 4.57
CA ALA A 73 -7.98 27.54 5.87
C ALA A 73 -8.01 26.27 6.77
N ASP A 74 -8.19 25.10 6.19
CA ASP A 74 -8.13 23.83 6.93
C ASP A 74 -6.71 23.47 7.31
N VAL A 75 -5.72 23.74 6.46
CA VAL A 75 -4.29 23.59 6.79
C VAL A 75 -3.91 24.40 8.03
N ASP A 76 -4.36 25.63 8.15
CA ASP A 76 -4.10 26.46 9.33
C ASP A 76 -4.77 25.91 10.59
N ILE A 77 -5.97 25.35 10.46
CA ILE A 77 -6.65 24.64 11.55
C ILE A 77 -5.89 23.37 11.98
N ILE A 78 -5.42 22.59 11.01
CA ILE A 78 -4.61 21.39 11.31
C ILE A 78 -3.35 21.77 12.07
N ARG A 79 -2.65 22.85 11.68
CA ARG A 79 -1.47 23.33 12.39
C ARG A 79 -1.78 23.67 13.85
N GLN A 80 -2.86 24.41 14.09
CA GLN A 80 -3.30 24.74 15.45
C GLN A 80 -3.63 23.49 16.27
N ASN A 81 -4.34 22.53 15.69
CA ASN A 81 -4.64 21.26 16.35
C ASN A 81 -3.38 20.42 16.60
N HIS A 82 -2.44 20.39 15.65
CA HIS A 82 -1.16 19.70 15.79
C HIS A 82 -0.34 20.29 16.94
N ASP A 83 -0.22 21.60 17.03
CA ASP A 83 0.47 22.27 18.13
C ASP A 83 -0.17 21.94 19.48
N ALA A 84 -1.51 21.95 19.56
CA ALA A 84 -2.26 21.59 20.77
C ALA A 84 -2.15 20.09 21.13
N PHE A 85 -1.98 19.22 20.14
CA PHE A 85 -1.83 17.77 20.33
C PHE A 85 -0.41 17.39 20.79
N GLY A 86 0.61 18.10 20.33
CA GLY A 86 1.99 17.92 20.71
C GLY A 86 2.58 16.58 20.27
N VAL A 87 2.19 16.05 19.10
CA VAL A 87 2.78 14.85 18.51
C VAL A 87 3.91 15.21 17.54
N ALA A 88 5.01 14.46 17.56
CA ALA A 88 6.16 14.72 16.70
C ALA A 88 6.13 13.93 15.37
N ASN A 89 5.33 12.87 15.30
CA ASN A 89 5.27 11.91 14.20
C ASN A 89 4.11 12.21 13.24
N TYR A 90 3.94 13.48 12.86
CA TYR A 90 2.89 13.94 11.97
C TYR A 90 3.47 14.93 10.96
N THR A 91 3.30 14.69 9.68
CA THR A 91 3.71 15.57 8.60
C THR A 91 2.50 16.02 7.81
N LEU A 92 2.34 17.33 7.66
CA LEU A 92 1.25 17.93 6.88
C LEU A 92 1.77 18.49 5.57
N VAL A 93 1.12 18.13 4.47
CA VAL A 93 1.35 18.68 3.13
C VAL A 93 0.14 19.49 2.71
N HIS A 94 0.38 20.72 2.27
CA HIS A 94 -0.65 21.58 1.67
C HIS A 94 -0.63 21.38 0.16
N ASP A 95 -1.39 20.42 -0.32
CA ASP A 95 -1.54 20.12 -1.75
C ASP A 95 -2.85 19.35 -2.00
N ARG A 96 -3.16 19.15 -3.27
CA ARG A 96 -4.29 18.30 -3.71
C ARG A 96 -3.80 16.89 -3.99
N ALA A 97 -4.29 15.91 -3.22
CA ALA A 97 -3.99 14.50 -3.48
C ALA A 97 -4.40 14.09 -4.92
N PRO A 98 -3.59 13.28 -5.64
CA PRO A 98 -2.38 12.61 -5.18
C PRO A 98 -1.09 13.42 -5.32
N SER A 99 -1.14 14.67 -5.77
CA SER A 99 0.01 15.57 -5.84
C SER A 99 0.64 15.73 -4.46
N GLY A 100 1.96 15.80 -4.37
CA GLY A 100 2.64 15.94 -3.06
C GLY A 100 2.81 14.65 -2.25
N MET A 101 2.29 13.51 -2.74
CA MET A 101 2.37 12.21 -2.03
C MET A 101 3.49 11.28 -2.54
N GLN A 102 4.20 11.67 -3.59
CA GLN A 102 5.12 10.78 -4.31
C GLN A 102 6.26 10.25 -3.46
N ALA A 103 6.79 11.11 -2.57
CA ALA A 103 7.91 10.77 -1.70
C ALA A 103 7.50 10.07 -0.39
N TRP A 104 6.20 9.91 -0.13
CA TRP A 104 5.75 9.24 1.09
C TRP A 104 6.11 7.75 1.07
N PRO A 105 6.46 7.16 2.21
CA PRO A 105 6.63 5.71 2.29
C PRO A 105 5.28 5.00 2.09
N ASP A 106 5.34 3.74 1.66
CA ASP A 106 4.15 2.91 1.47
C ASP A 106 3.43 2.70 2.80
N PRO A 107 2.09 2.89 2.84
CA PRO A 107 1.34 2.91 4.08
C PRO A 107 0.91 1.51 4.53
N ASP A 108 0.78 1.35 5.85
CA ASP A 108 0.08 0.23 6.48
C ASP A 108 -1.42 0.48 6.60
N ALA A 109 -1.81 1.75 6.69
CA ALA A 109 -3.19 2.17 6.78
C ALA A 109 -3.42 3.51 6.09
N VAL A 110 -4.58 3.65 5.46
CA VAL A 110 -4.98 4.89 4.77
C VAL A 110 -6.38 5.28 5.20
N PHE A 111 -6.55 6.53 5.60
CA PHE A 111 -7.84 7.15 5.82
C PHE A 111 -8.09 8.20 4.73
N VAL A 112 -9.29 8.18 4.14
CA VAL A 112 -9.75 9.20 3.19
C VAL A 112 -10.98 9.87 3.76
N GLY A 113 -10.80 11.08 4.30
CA GLY A 113 -11.86 11.86 4.92
C GLY A 113 -12.55 12.85 3.98
N GLY A 114 -11.89 13.20 2.90
CA GLY A 114 -12.41 14.06 1.85
C GLY A 114 -11.68 13.80 0.55
N SER A 115 -12.42 13.77 -0.55
CA SER A 115 -11.88 13.57 -1.89
C SER A 115 -12.54 14.50 -2.88
N GLY A 116 -11.80 14.84 -3.92
CA GLY A 116 -12.27 15.61 -5.05
C GLY A 116 -12.66 14.73 -6.23
N ARG A 117 -12.56 15.31 -7.44
CA ARG A 117 -12.88 14.63 -8.71
C ARG A 117 -11.92 13.47 -9.03
N GLU A 118 -10.75 13.44 -8.38
CA GLU A 118 -9.68 12.46 -8.60
C GLU A 118 -9.82 11.19 -7.74
N LEU A 119 -11.00 10.93 -7.16
CA LEU A 119 -11.20 9.83 -6.22
C LEU A 119 -10.82 8.46 -6.82
N ALA A 120 -11.19 8.18 -8.07
CA ALA A 120 -10.87 6.89 -8.71
C ALA A 120 -9.35 6.71 -8.89
N GLU A 121 -8.64 7.75 -9.34
CA GLU A 121 -7.18 7.74 -9.49
C GLU A 121 -6.50 7.57 -8.14
N LEU A 122 -6.98 8.29 -7.13
CA LEU A 122 -6.48 8.21 -5.77
C LEU A 122 -6.63 6.81 -5.17
N ILE A 123 -7.79 6.18 -5.32
CA ILE A 123 -8.02 4.79 -4.85
C ILE A 123 -7.06 3.83 -5.55
N ARG A 124 -6.87 3.96 -6.87
CA ARG A 124 -5.92 3.11 -7.61
C ARG A 124 -4.48 3.29 -7.11
N LEU A 125 -4.07 4.54 -6.85
CA LEU A 125 -2.76 4.83 -6.27
C LEU A 125 -2.61 4.19 -4.88
N ILE A 126 -3.58 4.40 -4.01
CA ILE A 126 -3.56 3.86 -2.64
C ILE A 126 -3.42 2.33 -2.69
N LEU A 127 -4.25 1.63 -3.47
CA LEU A 127 -4.24 0.17 -3.51
C LEU A 127 -2.95 -0.41 -4.11
N ARG A 128 -2.29 0.32 -5.03
CA ARG A 128 -0.97 -0.10 -5.52
C ARG A 128 0.14 0.04 -4.50
N ARG A 129 -0.01 0.99 -3.55
CA ARG A 129 1.02 1.31 -2.56
C ARG A 129 0.73 0.77 -1.17
N LEU A 130 -0.52 0.43 -0.88
CA LEU A 130 -0.92 -0.14 0.41
C LEU A 130 -0.18 -1.46 0.62
N ARG A 131 0.51 -1.57 1.76
CA ARG A 131 1.24 -2.79 2.10
C ARG A 131 0.30 -3.99 2.23
N PRO A 132 0.76 -5.22 1.94
CA PRO A 132 -0.04 -6.43 2.16
C PRO A 132 -0.57 -6.50 3.60
N GLY A 133 -1.87 -6.78 3.74
CA GLY A 133 -2.55 -6.78 5.04
C GLY A 133 -2.89 -5.38 5.58
N GLY A 134 -2.62 -4.32 4.80
CA GLY A 134 -2.99 -2.95 5.16
C GLY A 134 -4.49 -2.66 5.04
N HIS A 135 -4.93 -1.54 5.60
CA HIS A 135 -6.34 -1.17 5.69
C HIS A 135 -6.61 0.18 5.04
N LEU A 136 -7.65 0.23 4.22
CA LEU A 136 -8.18 1.47 3.64
C LEU A 136 -9.55 1.75 4.24
N VAL A 137 -9.70 2.92 4.87
CA VAL A 137 -10.96 3.41 5.41
C VAL A 137 -11.33 4.71 4.70
N MET A 138 -12.54 4.78 4.18
CA MET A 138 -13.04 5.94 3.45
C MET A 138 -14.37 6.40 4.01
N ASN A 139 -14.50 7.70 4.27
CA ASN A 139 -15.75 8.33 4.63
C ASN A 139 -16.31 9.12 3.45
N PHE A 140 -17.58 8.96 3.16
CA PHE A 140 -18.26 9.63 2.05
C PHE A 140 -19.39 10.51 2.56
N VAL A 141 -19.49 11.72 1.99
CA VAL A 141 -20.61 12.64 2.22
C VAL A 141 -21.60 12.65 1.07
N THR A 142 -21.24 12.11 -0.08
CA THR A 142 -22.09 12.02 -1.27
C THR A 142 -22.23 10.59 -1.76
N LEU A 143 -23.41 10.25 -2.33
CA LEU A 143 -23.66 8.94 -2.94
C LEU A 143 -22.81 8.75 -4.22
N GLU A 144 -22.54 9.83 -4.94
CA GLU A 144 -21.70 9.81 -6.16
C GLU A 144 -20.29 9.35 -5.83
N ASN A 145 -19.69 9.86 -4.77
CA ASN A 145 -18.35 9.44 -4.35
C ASN A 145 -18.33 7.99 -3.86
N LEU A 146 -19.37 7.57 -3.14
CA LEU A 146 -19.51 6.16 -2.75
C LEU A 146 -19.61 5.25 -3.98
N ALA A 147 -20.45 5.61 -4.95
CA ALA A 147 -20.60 4.85 -6.21
C ALA A 147 -19.27 4.76 -6.97
N THR A 148 -18.55 5.88 -7.12
CA THR A 148 -17.22 5.91 -7.74
C THR A 148 -16.23 5.00 -7.04
N ALA A 149 -16.22 5.00 -5.71
CA ALA A 149 -15.34 4.13 -4.93
C ALA A 149 -15.66 2.65 -5.14
N LEU A 150 -16.93 2.27 -5.09
CA LEU A 150 -17.36 0.89 -5.27
C LEU A 150 -17.04 0.38 -6.69
N GLU A 151 -17.31 1.16 -7.72
CA GLU A 151 -16.97 0.82 -9.11
C GLU A 151 -15.46 0.65 -9.31
N THR A 152 -14.66 1.56 -8.75
CA THR A 152 -13.20 1.51 -8.84
C THR A 152 -12.65 0.27 -8.15
N LEU A 153 -13.12 -0.03 -6.94
CA LEU A 153 -12.69 -1.22 -6.19
C LEU A 153 -13.07 -2.51 -6.91
N LYS A 154 -14.27 -2.58 -7.49
CA LYS A 154 -14.73 -3.72 -8.28
C LYS A 154 -13.86 -3.95 -9.50
N ALA A 155 -13.59 -2.90 -10.29
CA ALA A 155 -12.74 -2.99 -11.47
C ALA A 155 -11.31 -3.47 -11.11
N MET A 156 -10.72 -2.96 -10.03
CA MET A 156 -9.40 -3.38 -9.57
C MET A 156 -9.37 -4.84 -9.09
N ALA A 157 -10.42 -5.32 -8.44
CA ALA A 157 -10.54 -6.71 -8.02
C ALA A 157 -10.65 -7.66 -9.23
N GLU A 158 -11.41 -7.28 -10.26
CA GLU A 158 -11.55 -8.05 -11.51
C GLU A 158 -10.21 -8.12 -12.26
N ASP A 159 -9.46 -7.02 -12.33
CA ASP A 159 -8.14 -6.99 -12.99
C ASP A 159 -7.10 -7.83 -12.23
N ALA A 160 -7.12 -7.78 -10.91
CA ALA A 160 -6.25 -8.62 -10.08
C ALA A 160 -6.57 -10.11 -10.26
N GLY A 161 -7.85 -10.48 -10.36
CA GLY A 161 -8.30 -11.84 -10.64
C GLY A 161 -7.84 -12.36 -12.00
N LYS A 162 -7.89 -11.52 -13.05
CA LYS A 162 -7.38 -11.86 -14.38
C LYS A 162 -5.87 -12.08 -14.37
N THR A 163 -5.13 -11.18 -13.74
CA THR A 163 -3.66 -11.29 -13.64
C THR A 163 -3.23 -12.57 -12.90
N ALA A 164 -3.93 -12.93 -11.84
CA ALA A 164 -3.67 -14.18 -11.12
C ALA A 164 -3.94 -15.42 -11.98
N ALA A 165 -5.06 -15.45 -12.70
CA ALA A 165 -5.42 -16.56 -13.60
C ALA A 165 -4.43 -16.70 -14.77
N ASP A 166 -3.94 -15.58 -15.32
CA ASP A 166 -2.93 -15.59 -16.39
C ASP A 166 -1.56 -16.08 -15.87
N ALA A 167 -1.20 -15.73 -14.63
CA ALA A 167 0.04 -16.20 -13.99
C ALA A 167 -0.01 -17.72 -13.73
N GLU A 168 -1.14 -18.26 -13.27
CA GLU A 168 -1.34 -19.70 -13.11
C GLU A 168 -1.24 -20.45 -14.44
N LYS A 169 -1.82 -19.90 -15.50
CA LYS A 169 -1.74 -20.48 -16.85
C LYS A 169 -0.32 -20.53 -17.37
N THR A 170 0.43 -19.44 -17.20
CA THR A 170 1.84 -19.37 -17.62
C THR A 170 2.71 -20.34 -16.85
N SER A 171 2.45 -20.53 -15.54
CA SER A 171 3.15 -21.50 -14.70
C SER A 171 2.83 -22.95 -15.12
N ALA A 172 1.58 -23.27 -15.43
CA ALA A 172 1.15 -24.59 -15.89
C ALA A 172 1.73 -24.94 -17.28
N ASP A 173 1.86 -23.94 -18.17
CA ASP A 173 2.49 -24.14 -19.48
C ASP A 173 4.02 -24.29 -19.40
N ALA A 174 4.67 -23.73 -18.37
CA ALA A 174 6.10 -23.90 -18.12
C ALA A 174 6.45 -25.26 -17.48
N GLU A 175 5.51 -25.93 -16.82
CA GLU A 175 5.68 -27.26 -16.23
C GLU A 175 5.35 -28.40 -17.19
N LYS A 176 4.94 -28.14 -18.44
CA LYS A 176 4.76 -29.18 -19.44
C LYS A 176 6.14 -29.67 -19.91
N PRO A 177 6.53 -30.94 -19.60
CA PRO A 177 7.78 -31.48 -20.14
C PRO A 177 7.66 -31.53 -21.67
N ALA A 178 8.72 -31.13 -22.36
CA ALA A 178 8.89 -31.35 -23.79
C ALA A 178 8.92 -32.87 -24.08
N ALA A 179 7.77 -33.47 -24.21
CA ALA A 179 7.60 -34.81 -24.69
C ALA A 179 7.53 -34.71 -26.22
N ASP A 180 8.70 -34.64 -26.87
CA ASP A 180 8.96 -35.10 -28.21
C ASP A 180 10.31 -34.56 -28.69
N ALA A 181 11.39 -35.22 -28.28
CA ALA A 181 12.62 -35.24 -29.08
C ALA A 181 13.43 -36.44 -28.71
N GLU A 182 13.59 -37.27 -29.72
CA GLU A 182 14.59 -38.32 -29.92
C GLU A 182 14.16 -39.77 -29.77
N LYS A 183 13.75 -40.25 -30.94
CA LYS A 183 13.94 -41.63 -31.36
C LYS A 183 15.38 -41.78 -31.82
N PRO A 184 16.24 -42.61 -31.23
CA PRO A 184 17.53 -42.88 -31.81
C PRO A 184 17.36 -43.85 -32.97
N ALA A 185 17.87 -43.46 -34.13
CA ALA A 185 18.08 -44.39 -35.26
C ALA A 185 19.16 -45.39 -34.89
N ALA A 186 18.79 -46.66 -34.85
CA ALA A 186 19.73 -47.76 -34.91
C ALA A 186 20.12 -47.96 -36.35
N ASP A 187 21.43 -47.94 -36.65
CA ASP A 187 22.01 -48.96 -37.52
C ASP A 187 23.53 -48.92 -37.53
N ALA A 188 24.03 -50.13 -37.35
CA ALA A 188 25.12 -50.89 -37.98
C ALA A 188 26.57 -50.51 -37.75
N ALA A 189 27.21 -51.58 -37.28
CA ALA A 189 28.48 -52.19 -37.68
C ALA A 189 29.71 -52.07 -36.75
N SER A 190 29.96 -53.20 -36.13
CA SER A 190 31.25 -53.71 -35.60
C SER A 190 32.13 -54.23 -36.75
N PRO A 191 33.40 -54.73 -36.57
CA PRO A 191 34.43 -54.54 -35.56
C PRO A 191 35.85 -54.35 -36.11
N ALA A 192 36.89 -54.09 -35.30
CA ALA A 192 38.20 -54.73 -35.30
C ALA A 192 39.23 -54.06 -34.37
N ARG A 193 39.64 -54.83 -33.43
CA ARG A 193 40.96 -55.38 -33.02
C ARG A 193 42.11 -54.41 -32.72
N ALA A 194 42.56 -54.62 -31.44
CA ALA A 194 43.92 -54.95 -30.99
C ALA A 194 44.94 -53.89 -30.64
N GLY A 195 45.52 -54.02 -29.48
CA GLY A 195 46.90 -53.71 -29.14
C GLY A 195 47.09 -52.76 -27.95
N SER A 196 47.17 -53.26 -26.80
CA SER A 196 48.27 -53.62 -25.91
C SER A 196 49.10 -52.50 -25.31
N GLN A 197 49.16 -52.55 -23.96
CA GLN A 197 50.31 -52.22 -23.10
C GLN A 197 50.64 -50.73 -22.88
N THR A 198 50.91 -50.21 -21.76
CA THR A 198 51.41 -50.60 -20.42
C THR A 198 51.33 -49.37 -19.50
N SER A 199 51.06 -49.61 -18.24
CA SER A 199 51.34 -48.72 -17.11
C SER A 199 52.87 -48.74 -16.83
N PRO A 200 53.50 -47.92 -15.96
CA PRO A 200 53.02 -47.47 -14.66
C PRO A 200 53.54 -46.10 -14.12
N ALA A 201 52.94 -45.69 -13.05
CA ALA A 201 53.43 -45.04 -11.83
C ALA A 201 54.34 -43.84 -11.84
N HIS A 202 53.93 -42.79 -11.12
CA HIS A 202 54.59 -42.36 -9.88
C HIS A 202 53.86 -41.16 -9.24
N GLU A 203 53.40 -41.36 -8.06
CA GLU A 203 53.31 -40.32 -7.00
C GLU A 203 54.75 -40.12 -6.41
N PRO A 204 55.09 -39.15 -5.53
CA PRO A 204 54.26 -38.47 -4.56
C PRO A 204 54.72 -37.02 -4.19
N ALA A 205 53.91 -36.43 -3.35
CA ALA A 205 54.22 -35.76 -2.06
C ALA A 205 54.55 -34.26 -1.96
N LEU A 206 53.72 -33.63 -1.10
CA LEU A 206 54.04 -32.72 0.03
C LEU A 206 54.72 -31.37 -0.32
N ALA A 207 54.42 -30.28 0.29
CA ALA A 207 53.86 -29.84 1.55
C ALA A 207 53.82 -28.28 1.60
N SER A 208 52.91 -27.78 2.42
CA SER A 208 53.06 -26.65 3.34
C SER A 208 53.55 -25.29 2.87
N SER A 209 52.76 -24.27 2.95
CA SER A 209 52.79 -23.23 3.99
C SER A 209 51.54 -22.43 3.95
#